data_fe29eb642cb9505e6832a5866a53109e
#
_entry.id   fe29eb642cb9505e6832a5866a53109e
#
_cell.length_a   1.000
_cell.length_b   1.000
_cell.length_c   1.000
_cell.angle_alpha   90.00
_cell.angle_beta   90.00
_cell.angle_gamma   90.00
#
_symmetry.space_group_name_H-M   'P 1'
#
loop_
_entity.id
_entity.type
_entity.pdbx_description
1 polymer ?
#
loop_
_entity_poly.entity_id
_entity_poly.type
_entity_poly.pdbx_seq_one_letter_code
_entity_poly.pdbx_strand_id
1 'polypeptide(L)'
;YNTTMKRTTLYLRLLLLSAALFSLSFLPGTAQIQTQASLFRDIQPDSLKSRIEKLPSIKEVKRLESEHFKDKYVLYIEQPVSHKDPSLGTFRQRVFVMHAGLDRPTVLVTEGYGAAYAANPKYREEISKLFNTNIVFVEHRYFLESTPEPRDWKHLTAENSAYDLHNVTIILKEIYKKKWIATGISKGGQTALIYRAFFPDDVHITVPYVAPLCRGVEDGRHEPFLANFAGTPEKRATLLNFQKEVLRRRPALQPMFDALCAEKGYKFN
;
A
#
# COMPACT_ATOMS: atom_id res chain seq x y z
N TYR A 1 8.92 -38.54 -10.25
CA TYR A 1 7.49 -38.95 -10.28
C TYR A 1 6.53 -37.80 -10.65
N ASN A 2 6.88 -36.53 -10.36
CA ASN A 2 5.95 -35.40 -10.54
C ASN A 2 5.93 -34.80 -11.97
N THR A 3 6.95 -35.01 -12.77
CA THR A 3 7.04 -34.49 -14.15
C THR A 3 6.30 -35.33 -15.19
N THR A 4 6.23 -36.62 -14.97
CA THR A 4 5.52 -37.54 -15.85
C THR A 4 4.00 -37.39 -15.74
N MET A 5 3.49 -37.18 -14.53
CA MET A 5 2.05 -36.99 -14.27
C MET A 5 1.51 -35.68 -14.87
N LYS A 6 2.30 -34.59 -14.87
CA LYS A 6 1.94 -33.31 -15.51
C LYS A 6 1.91 -33.40 -17.05
N ARG A 7 2.79 -34.19 -17.64
CA ARG A 7 2.79 -34.42 -19.10
C ARG A 7 1.61 -35.25 -19.54
N THR A 8 1.24 -36.30 -18.81
CA THR A 8 0.08 -37.14 -19.13
C THR A 8 -1.23 -36.35 -19.07
N THR A 9 -1.39 -35.46 -18.09
CA THR A 9 -2.57 -34.56 -17.96
C THR A 9 -2.64 -33.55 -19.10
N LEU A 10 -1.50 -33.06 -19.58
CA LEU A 10 -1.45 -32.14 -20.72
C LEU A 10 -1.81 -32.84 -22.04
N TYR A 11 -1.31 -34.06 -22.27
CA TYR A 11 -1.67 -34.86 -23.46
C TYR A 11 -3.13 -35.28 -23.46
N LEU A 12 -3.69 -35.63 -22.28
CA LEU A 12 -5.11 -35.97 -22.17
C LEU A 12 -6.01 -34.75 -22.45
N ARG A 13 -5.60 -33.56 -22.02
CA ARG A 13 -6.31 -32.30 -22.33
C ARG A 13 -6.21 -31.91 -23.81
N LEU A 14 -5.07 -32.13 -24.45
CA LEU A 14 -4.88 -31.91 -25.88
C LEU A 14 -5.68 -32.90 -26.74
N LEU A 15 -5.76 -34.17 -26.33
CA LEU A 15 -6.62 -35.20 -26.99
C LEU A 15 -8.08 -34.90 -26.84
N LEU A 16 -8.52 -34.45 -25.66
CA LEU A 16 -9.93 -34.05 -25.46
C LEU A 16 -10.28 -32.78 -26.25
N LEU A 17 -9.34 -31.84 -26.40
CA LEU A 17 -9.50 -30.66 -27.26
C LEU A 17 -9.59 -31.03 -28.74
N SER A 18 -8.76 -31.99 -29.23
CA SER A 18 -8.82 -32.46 -30.62
C SER A 18 -10.12 -33.21 -30.93
N ALA A 19 -10.62 -34.03 -29.99
CA ALA A 19 -11.89 -34.71 -30.10
C ALA A 19 -13.08 -33.73 -30.08
N ALA A 20 -13.02 -32.69 -29.26
CA ALA A 20 -14.04 -31.66 -29.23
C ALA A 20 -14.05 -30.81 -30.51
N LEU A 21 -12.89 -30.53 -31.10
CA LEU A 21 -12.80 -29.83 -32.39
C LEU A 21 -13.35 -30.63 -33.56
N PHE A 22 -13.19 -31.95 -33.53
CA PHE A 22 -13.73 -32.84 -34.59
C PHE A 22 -15.22 -32.99 -34.50
N SER A 23 -15.81 -32.99 -33.30
CA SER A 23 -17.29 -33.06 -33.13
C SER A 23 -18.00 -31.71 -33.45
N LEU A 24 -17.26 -30.59 -33.44
CA LEU A 24 -17.79 -29.26 -33.77
C LEU A 24 -17.93 -29.00 -35.27
N SER A 25 -17.30 -29.83 -36.13
CA SER A 25 -17.39 -29.70 -37.60
C SER A 25 -18.78 -29.99 -38.18
N PHE A 26 -19.68 -30.55 -37.38
CA PHE A 26 -21.03 -30.92 -37.79
C PHE A 26 -22.14 -29.99 -37.26
N LEU A 27 -21.80 -28.90 -36.59
CA LEU A 27 -22.76 -27.94 -36.08
C LEU A 27 -23.00 -26.79 -37.09
N PRO A 28 -24.18 -26.19 -37.19
CA PRO A 28 -24.43 -25.03 -38.04
C PRO A 28 -23.52 -23.87 -37.59
N GLY A 29 -23.02 -23.09 -38.56
CA GLY A 29 -21.93 -22.13 -38.38
C GLY A 29 -22.05 -21.14 -37.21
N THR A 30 -23.26 -20.71 -36.85
CA THR A 30 -23.51 -19.81 -35.69
C THR A 30 -23.30 -20.52 -34.35
N ALA A 31 -23.66 -21.79 -34.23
CA ALA A 31 -23.42 -22.61 -33.04
C ALA A 31 -21.94 -22.96 -32.87
N GLN A 32 -21.21 -23.16 -33.99
CA GLN A 32 -19.77 -23.37 -33.96
C GLN A 32 -19.00 -22.17 -33.38
N ILE A 33 -19.33 -20.95 -33.79
CA ILE A 33 -18.68 -19.74 -33.32
C ILE A 33 -18.91 -19.51 -31.83
N GLN A 34 -20.15 -19.71 -31.35
CA GLN A 34 -20.46 -19.56 -29.92
C GLN A 34 -19.80 -20.64 -29.05
N THR A 35 -19.73 -21.89 -29.51
CA THR A 35 -19.10 -22.97 -28.73
C THR A 35 -17.59 -22.85 -28.71
N GLN A 36 -16.95 -22.41 -29.81
CA GLN A 36 -15.54 -22.09 -29.81
C GLN A 36 -15.22 -20.91 -28.87
N ALA A 37 -16.00 -19.83 -28.90
CA ALA A 37 -15.82 -18.69 -28.02
C ALA A 37 -15.98 -19.05 -26.52
N SER A 38 -16.86 -20.02 -26.19
CA SER A 38 -17.00 -20.51 -24.80
C SER A 38 -15.81 -21.38 -24.36
N LEU A 39 -15.33 -22.26 -25.25
CA LEU A 39 -14.15 -23.11 -24.97
C LEU A 39 -12.85 -22.30 -24.82
N PHE A 40 -12.71 -21.20 -25.55
CA PHE A 40 -11.57 -20.29 -25.41
C PHE A 40 -11.66 -19.36 -24.20
N ARG A 41 -12.83 -19.11 -23.61
CA ARG A 41 -12.97 -18.36 -22.36
C ARG A 41 -12.33 -19.06 -21.17
N ASP A 42 -12.36 -20.38 -21.12
CA ASP A 42 -11.79 -21.17 -20.01
C ASP A 42 -10.26 -21.33 -20.11
N ILE A 43 -9.64 -20.88 -21.22
CA ILE A 43 -8.18 -20.96 -21.45
C ILE A 43 -7.52 -19.58 -21.30
N GLN A 44 -8.25 -18.53 -20.87
CA GLN A 44 -7.64 -17.25 -20.58
C GLN A 44 -6.60 -17.42 -19.47
N PRO A 45 -5.34 -16.97 -19.69
CA PRO A 45 -4.35 -17.01 -18.62
C PRO A 45 -4.92 -16.29 -17.40
N ASP A 46 -4.76 -16.91 -16.24
CA ASP A 46 -5.25 -16.40 -14.95
C ASP A 46 -4.88 -14.93 -14.82
N SER A 47 -5.85 -14.03 -14.91
CA SER A 47 -5.58 -12.59 -14.90
C SER A 47 -4.89 -12.22 -13.59
N LEU A 48 -4.07 -11.18 -13.58
CA LEU A 48 -3.43 -10.72 -12.35
C LEU A 48 -4.45 -10.51 -11.23
N LYS A 49 -5.64 -9.97 -11.55
CA LYS A 49 -6.73 -9.80 -10.60
C LYS A 49 -7.14 -11.14 -9.98
N SER A 50 -7.41 -12.15 -10.81
CA SER A 50 -7.80 -13.47 -10.34
C SER A 50 -6.71 -14.15 -9.49
N ARG A 51 -5.44 -13.91 -9.81
CA ARG A 51 -4.32 -14.40 -8.99
C ARG A 51 -4.26 -13.73 -7.62
N ILE A 52 -4.50 -12.41 -7.57
CA ILE A 52 -4.55 -11.66 -6.32
C ILE A 52 -5.74 -12.11 -5.47
N GLU A 53 -6.94 -12.27 -6.06
CA GLU A 53 -8.16 -12.68 -5.36
C GLU A 53 -8.06 -14.07 -4.71
N LYS A 54 -7.16 -14.93 -5.20
CA LYS A 54 -6.91 -16.26 -4.64
C LYS A 54 -5.92 -16.27 -3.46
N LEU A 55 -5.27 -15.15 -3.18
CA LEU A 55 -4.33 -15.07 -2.06
C LEU A 55 -5.07 -15.08 -0.72
N PRO A 56 -4.46 -15.68 0.32
CA PRO A 56 -5.05 -15.69 1.65
C PRO A 56 -5.23 -14.26 2.18
N SER A 57 -6.23 -14.08 3.03
CA SER A 57 -6.53 -12.78 3.70
C SER A 57 -6.95 -11.64 2.77
N ILE A 58 -6.99 -11.81 1.45
CA ILE A 58 -7.56 -10.81 0.54
C ILE A 58 -9.08 -10.85 0.64
N LYS A 59 -9.68 -9.72 1.03
CA LYS A 59 -11.14 -9.60 1.19
C LYS A 59 -11.82 -8.92 0.01
N GLU A 60 -11.10 -8.07 -0.69
CA GLU A 60 -11.65 -7.32 -1.81
C GLU A 60 -10.54 -6.85 -2.74
N VAL A 61 -10.81 -6.84 -4.05
CA VAL A 61 -9.91 -6.34 -5.10
C VAL A 61 -10.71 -5.48 -6.06
N LYS A 62 -10.41 -4.18 -6.09
CA LYS A 62 -11.03 -3.23 -7.04
C LYS A 62 -9.98 -2.73 -8.02
N ARG A 63 -10.31 -2.71 -9.32
CA ARG A 63 -9.48 -2.09 -10.34
C ARG A 63 -9.57 -0.57 -10.24
N LEU A 64 -8.43 0.09 -10.43
CA LEU A 64 -8.29 1.54 -10.50
C LEU A 64 -7.72 1.95 -11.85
N GLU A 65 -7.98 3.19 -12.24
CA GLU A 65 -7.36 3.81 -13.41
C GLU A 65 -5.91 4.20 -13.11
N SER A 66 -5.06 4.14 -14.14
CA SER A 66 -3.68 4.60 -14.08
C SER A 66 -3.18 5.06 -15.45
N GLU A 67 -2.45 6.18 -15.47
CA GLU A 67 -1.75 6.67 -16.66
C GLU A 67 -0.42 5.95 -16.90
N HIS A 68 0.11 5.24 -15.89
CA HIS A 68 1.46 4.67 -15.91
C HIS A 68 1.51 3.14 -15.84
N PHE A 69 0.43 2.49 -15.40
CA PHE A 69 0.37 1.06 -15.19
C PHE A 69 -0.87 0.49 -15.89
N LYS A 70 -0.67 -0.59 -16.65
CA LYS A 70 -1.80 -1.30 -17.30
C LYS A 70 -2.78 -1.85 -16.27
N ASP A 71 -2.26 -2.31 -15.15
CA ASP A 71 -3.04 -2.89 -14.07
C ASP A 71 -2.71 -2.19 -12.76
N LYS A 72 -3.74 -1.59 -12.16
CA LYS A 72 -3.71 -0.95 -10.85
C LYS A 72 -4.92 -1.39 -10.05
N TYR A 73 -4.69 -1.76 -8.81
CA TYR A 73 -5.74 -2.26 -7.92
C TYR A 73 -5.62 -1.62 -6.53
N VAL A 74 -6.75 -1.48 -5.85
CA VAL A 74 -6.82 -1.36 -4.41
C VAL A 74 -7.29 -2.71 -3.84
N LEU A 75 -6.58 -3.18 -2.82
CA LEU A 75 -6.83 -4.41 -2.09
C LEU A 75 -7.23 -4.07 -0.66
N TYR A 76 -8.06 -4.93 -0.06
CA TYR A 76 -8.31 -4.92 1.38
C TYR A 76 -7.83 -6.25 1.96
N ILE A 77 -6.78 -6.16 2.76
CA ILE A 77 -6.14 -7.32 3.40
C ILE A 77 -6.58 -7.37 4.86
N GLU A 78 -7.04 -8.53 5.31
CA GLU A 78 -7.38 -8.72 6.72
C GLU A 78 -6.11 -8.81 7.57
N GLN A 79 -6.05 -7.97 8.60
CA GLN A 79 -4.96 -7.90 9.56
C GLN A 79 -5.51 -8.05 10.98
N PRO A 80 -4.81 -8.70 11.90
CA PRO A 80 -5.21 -8.70 13.30
C PRO A 80 -5.06 -7.32 13.93
N VAL A 81 -5.97 -6.95 14.83
CA VAL A 81 -5.86 -5.72 15.62
C VAL A 81 -4.57 -5.74 16.43
N SER A 82 -4.23 -6.88 17.00
CA SER A 82 -2.96 -7.13 17.67
C SER A 82 -2.33 -8.41 17.13
N HIS A 83 -1.09 -8.32 16.65
CA HIS A 83 -0.35 -9.50 16.20
C HIS A 83 0.11 -10.40 17.36
N LYS A 84 0.18 -9.86 18.59
CA LYS A 84 0.46 -10.65 19.80
C LYS A 84 -0.77 -11.40 20.32
N ASP A 85 -1.95 -10.86 20.07
CA ASP A 85 -3.21 -11.45 20.49
C ASP A 85 -4.26 -11.36 19.38
N PRO A 86 -4.25 -12.30 18.43
CA PRO A 86 -5.22 -12.31 17.32
C PRO A 86 -6.68 -12.49 17.75
N SER A 87 -6.94 -12.90 19.00
CA SER A 87 -8.31 -13.06 19.53
C SER A 87 -9.05 -11.74 19.68
N LEU A 88 -8.34 -10.60 19.67
CA LEU A 88 -8.90 -9.25 19.72
C LEU A 88 -9.60 -8.82 18.43
N GLY A 89 -9.66 -9.68 17.42
CA GLY A 89 -10.33 -9.43 16.17
C GLY A 89 -9.40 -8.90 15.06
N THR A 90 -10.02 -8.54 13.96
CA THR A 90 -9.31 -8.14 12.73
C THR A 90 -9.84 -6.81 12.20
N PHE A 91 -9.05 -6.17 11.34
CA PHE A 91 -9.46 -5.01 10.56
C PHE A 91 -9.04 -5.19 9.10
N ARG A 92 -9.58 -4.36 8.22
CA ARG A 92 -9.24 -4.37 6.79
C ARG A 92 -8.20 -3.30 6.52
N GLN A 93 -7.00 -3.70 6.11
CA GLN A 93 -5.95 -2.78 5.71
C GLN A 93 -5.99 -2.52 4.21
N ARG A 94 -6.00 -1.25 3.82
CA ARG A 94 -5.99 -0.81 2.43
C ARG A 94 -4.58 -0.86 1.85
N VAL A 95 -4.45 -1.54 0.71
CA VAL A 95 -3.17 -1.70 -0.01
C VAL A 95 -3.40 -1.41 -1.48
N PHE A 96 -2.53 -0.63 -2.11
CA PHE A 96 -2.56 -0.41 -3.56
C PHE A 96 -1.48 -1.23 -4.23
N VAL A 97 -1.84 -1.86 -5.35
CA VAL A 97 -0.90 -2.61 -6.19
C VAL A 97 -0.90 -2.01 -7.59
N MET A 98 0.29 -1.67 -8.09
CA MET A 98 0.50 -1.17 -9.44
C MET A 98 1.49 -2.10 -10.15
N HIS A 99 1.05 -2.69 -11.24
CA HIS A 99 1.74 -3.78 -11.91
C HIS A 99 2.53 -3.31 -13.12
N ALA A 100 3.86 -3.45 -13.05
CA ALA A 100 4.76 -3.20 -14.18
C ALA A 100 5.17 -4.52 -14.89
N GLY A 101 5.16 -5.66 -14.17
CA GLY A 101 5.49 -6.97 -14.72
C GLY A 101 5.90 -7.98 -13.64
N LEU A 102 5.65 -9.27 -13.89
CA LEU A 102 6.04 -10.35 -12.97
C LEU A 102 7.55 -10.58 -12.90
N ASP A 103 8.26 -10.16 -13.91
CA ASP A 103 9.72 -10.20 -14.03
C ASP A 103 10.42 -8.97 -13.44
N ARG A 104 9.64 -7.99 -12.97
CA ARG A 104 10.15 -6.72 -12.43
C ARG A 104 10.30 -6.78 -10.90
N PRO A 105 11.25 -6.01 -10.33
CA PRO A 105 11.33 -5.80 -8.89
C PRO A 105 10.06 -5.14 -8.36
N THR A 106 9.87 -5.16 -7.03
CA THR A 106 8.72 -4.54 -6.37
C THR A 106 9.19 -3.52 -5.35
N VAL A 107 8.62 -2.32 -5.40
CA VAL A 107 8.79 -1.30 -4.37
C VAL A 107 7.62 -1.42 -3.40
N LEU A 108 7.93 -1.67 -2.13
CA LEU A 108 7.02 -1.57 -1.00
C LEU A 108 7.09 -0.15 -0.47
N VAL A 109 6.04 0.64 -0.69
CA VAL A 109 5.91 1.97 -0.10
C VAL A 109 5.27 1.83 1.26
N THR A 110 6.04 2.11 2.29
CA THR A 110 5.59 2.11 3.67
C THR A 110 5.10 3.51 4.02
N GLU A 111 3.79 3.65 4.21
CA GLU A 111 3.22 4.94 4.58
C GLU A 111 3.29 5.16 6.10
N GLY A 112 3.32 6.40 6.53
CA GLY A 112 3.19 6.75 7.94
C GLY A 112 1.77 7.14 8.33
N TYR A 113 0.91 7.38 7.33
CA TYR A 113 -0.42 7.98 7.46
C TYR A 113 -1.40 7.34 6.48
N GLY A 114 -2.38 8.12 6.01
CA GLY A 114 -3.34 7.67 5.01
C GLY A 114 -2.76 7.67 3.59
N ALA A 115 -3.12 6.67 2.80
CA ALA A 115 -2.61 6.42 1.46
C ALA A 115 -3.60 6.77 0.33
N ALA A 116 -4.65 7.56 0.60
CA ALA A 116 -5.69 7.85 -0.39
C ALA A 116 -5.14 8.43 -1.71
N TYR A 117 -4.06 9.20 -1.65
CA TYR A 117 -3.43 9.80 -2.82
C TYR A 117 -2.82 8.78 -3.80
N ALA A 118 -2.54 7.55 -3.33
CA ALA A 118 -2.09 6.47 -4.21
C ALA A 118 -3.18 6.03 -5.20
N ALA A 119 -4.46 6.34 -4.95
CA ALA A 119 -5.55 6.10 -5.89
C ALA A 119 -5.47 6.99 -7.14
N ASN A 120 -4.83 8.16 -7.07
CA ASN A 120 -4.73 9.10 -8.19
C ASN A 120 -4.16 8.39 -9.44
N PRO A 121 -4.81 8.50 -10.62
CA PRO A 121 -4.32 7.88 -11.86
C PRO A 121 -2.88 8.28 -12.23
N LYS A 122 -2.44 9.48 -11.86
CA LYS A 122 -1.10 10.02 -12.12
C LYS A 122 -0.05 9.60 -11.08
N TYR A 123 -0.46 8.90 -10.01
CA TYR A 123 0.48 8.50 -8.97
C TYR A 123 1.53 7.53 -9.52
N ARG A 124 2.79 7.86 -9.28
CA ARG A 124 3.95 7.01 -9.53
C ARG A 124 5.06 7.33 -8.53
N GLU A 125 5.60 6.31 -7.91
CA GLU A 125 6.69 6.41 -6.96
C GLU A 125 8.03 6.64 -7.69
N GLU A 126 8.99 7.34 -7.07
CA GLU A 126 10.25 7.76 -7.70
C GLU A 126 11.12 6.57 -8.12
N ILE A 127 11.34 5.60 -7.24
CA ILE A 127 12.14 4.41 -7.53
C ILE A 127 11.49 3.61 -8.67
N SER A 128 10.16 3.58 -8.72
CA SER A 128 9.44 2.95 -9.82
C SER A 128 9.63 3.67 -11.16
N LYS A 129 9.77 5.00 -11.16
CA LYS A 129 10.12 5.76 -12.37
C LYS A 129 11.51 5.38 -12.89
N LEU A 130 12.47 5.26 -11.97
CA LEU A 130 13.88 5.01 -12.31
C LEU A 130 14.10 3.56 -12.79
N PHE A 131 13.44 2.58 -12.18
CA PHE A 131 13.74 1.17 -12.38
C PHE A 131 12.58 0.33 -12.96
N ASN A 132 11.47 0.97 -13.31
CA ASN A 132 10.28 0.31 -13.85
C ASN A 132 9.82 -0.86 -12.97
N THR A 133 9.56 -0.60 -11.70
CA THR A 133 9.17 -1.61 -10.72
C THR A 133 7.66 -1.70 -10.55
N ASN A 134 7.17 -2.83 -10.03
CA ASN A 134 5.86 -2.89 -9.41
C ASN A 134 5.84 -2.00 -8.16
N ILE A 135 4.66 -1.55 -7.76
CA ILE A 135 4.45 -0.82 -6.50
C ILE A 135 3.44 -1.57 -5.66
N VAL A 136 3.79 -1.81 -4.39
CA VAL A 136 2.88 -2.20 -3.32
C VAL A 136 2.89 -1.06 -2.32
N PHE A 137 1.78 -0.35 -2.20
CA PHE A 137 1.66 0.81 -1.34
C PHE A 137 0.70 0.50 -0.20
N VAL A 138 1.19 0.55 1.05
CA VAL A 138 0.45 0.12 2.23
C VAL A 138 0.02 1.32 3.06
N GLU A 139 -1.28 1.51 3.24
CA GLU A 139 -1.82 2.48 4.18
C GLU A 139 -1.51 2.06 5.62
N HIS A 140 -1.06 3.02 6.43
CA HIS A 140 -0.72 2.71 7.82
C HIS A 140 -1.98 2.40 8.63
N ARG A 141 -1.90 1.41 9.55
CA ARG A 141 -3.00 1.13 10.49
C ARG A 141 -3.45 2.38 11.23
N TYR A 142 -4.74 2.48 11.57
CA TYR A 142 -5.40 3.62 12.21
C TYR A 142 -5.54 4.88 11.33
N PHE A 143 -5.30 4.78 10.04
CA PHE A 143 -5.55 5.86 9.11
C PHE A 143 -6.62 5.49 8.09
N LEU A 144 -7.53 6.43 7.84
CA LEU A 144 -8.62 6.33 6.87
C LEU A 144 -9.32 4.96 6.91
N GLU A 145 -9.29 4.21 5.81
CA GLU A 145 -9.96 2.92 5.69
C GLU A 145 -9.22 1.76 6.39
N SER A 146 -8.00 2.00 6.87
CA SER A 146 -7.19 1.04 7.64
C SER A 146 -7.33 1.22 9.16
N THR A 147 -8.47 1.78 9.60
CA THR A 147 -8.74 1.99 11.03
C THR A 147 -9.52 0.80 11.60
N PRO A 148 -9.01 0.12 12.65
CA PRO A 148 -9.79 -0.89 13.38
C PRO A 148 -11.01 -0.29 14.09
N GLU A 149 -12.09 -1.06 14.16
CA GLU A 149 -13.26 -0.71 14.97
C GLU A 149 -13.60 -1.88 15.93
N PRO A 150 -13.76 -1.64 17.22
CA PRO A 150 -13.66 -0.36 17.93
C PRO A 150 -12.22 0.18 17.94
N ARG A 151 -12.09 1.51 17.96
CA ARG A 151 -10.80 2.21 17.88
C ARG A 151 -10.10 2.20 19.25
N ASP A 152 -9.16 1.28 19.45
CA ASP A 152 -8.31 1.22 20.64
C ASP A 152 -6.85 1.56 20.29
N TRP A 153 -6.44 2.78 20.63
CA TRP A 153 -5.14 3.34 20.28
C TRP A 153 -3.94 2.59 20.86
N LYS A 154 -4.13 1.73 21.87
CA LYS A 154 -3.03 0.92 22.45
C LYS A 154 -2.40 -0.03 21.43
N HIS A 155 -3.11 -0.37 20.36
CA HIS A 155 -2.62 -1.24 19.31
C HIS A 155 -1.96 -0.49 18.14
N LEU A 156 -1.94 0.86 18.15
CA LEU A 156 -1.15 1.67 17.24
C LEU A 156 0.31 1.68 17.71
N THR A 157 1.01 0.59 17.47
CA THR A 157 2.41 0.41 17.86
C THR A 157 3.31 0.22 16.64
N ALA A 158 4.58 0.57 16.78
CA ALA A 158 5.61 0.33 15.77
C ALA A 158 5.71 -1.16 15.41
N GLU A 159 5.63 -2.02 16.42
CA GLU A 159 5.68 -3.48 16.25
C GLU A 159 4.49 -3.98 15.42
N ASN A 160 3.25 -3.67 15.79
CA ASN A 160 2.09 -4.07 15.01
C ASN A 160 2.14 -3.56 13.57
N SER A 161 2.63 -2.32 13.35
CA SER A 161 2.80 -1.77 12.00
C SER A 161 3.84 -2.53 11.18
N ALA A 162 4.93 -3.00 11.81
CA ALA A 162 5.94 -3.81 11.15
C ALA A 162 5.39 -5.19 10.76
N TYR A 163 4.61 -5.82 11.62
CA TYR A 163 3.93 -7.10 11.34
C TYR A 163 2.89 -6.99 10.23
N ASP A 164 2.16 -5.87 10.13
CA ASP A 164 1.25 -5.61 9.01
C ASP A 164 2.00 -5.64 7.67
N LEU A 165 3.12 -4.91 7.60
CA LEU A 165 3.96 -4.86 6.40
C LEU A 165 4.55 -6.23 6.06
N HIS A 166 4.96 -6.99 7.06
CA HIS A 166 5.42 -8.37 6.92
C HIS A 166 4.36 -9.25 6.27
N ASN A 167 3.13 -9.24 6.80
CA ASN A 167 2.02 -10.01 6.25
C ASN A 167 1.71 -9.61 4.81
N VAL A 168 1.61 -8.33 4.51
CA VAL A 168 1.40 -7.84 3.14
C VAL A 168 2.52 -8.33 2.20
N THR A 169 3.76 -8.27 2.67
CA THR A 169 4.94 -8.70 1.89
C THR A 169 4.90 -10.20 1.61
N ILE A 170 4.66 -11.03 2.61
CA ILE A 170 4.59 -12.50 2.44
C ILE A 170 3.47 -12.86 1.45
N ILE A 171 2.28 -12.31 1.64
CA ILE A 171 1.11 -12.57 0.79
C ILE A 171 1.42 -12.20 -0.67
N LEU A 172 1.95 -11.02 -0.92
CA LEU A 172 2.18 -10.55 -2.29
C LEU A 172 3.46 -11.12 -2.93
N LYS A 173 4.40 -11.63 -2.13
CA LYS A 173 5.53 -12.42 -2.64
C LYS A 173 5.11 -13.72 -3.33
N GLU A 174 3.88 -14.22 -3.09
CA GLU A 174 3.35 -15.34 -3.85
C GLU A 174 3.19 -15.01 -5.35
N ILE A 175 3.00 -13.74 -5.68
CA ILE A 175 2.92 -13.25 -7.07
C ILE A 175 4.24 -12.61 -7.52
N TYR A 176 4.83 -11.73 -6.71
CA TYR A 176 6.00 -10.94 -7.05
C TYR A 176 7.28 -11.56 -6.49
N LYS A 177 7.85 -12.52 -7.21
CA LYS A 177 9.00 -13.34 -6.76
C LYS A 177 10.38 -12.67 -6.93
N LYS A 178 10.43 -11.45 -7.53
CA LYS A 178 11.69 -10.73 -7.76
C LYS A 178 12.10 -9.92 -6.52
N LYS A 179 13.18 -9.14 -6.65
CA LYS A 179 13.72 -8.33 -5.53
C LYS A 179 12.68 -7.31 -5.03
N TRP A 180 12.68 -7.08 -3.73
CA TRP A 180 11.85 -6.10 -3.05
C TRP A 180 12.69 -4.98 -2.46
N ILE A 181 12.17 -3.75 -2.55
CA ILE A 181 12.77 -2.52 -2.04
C ILE A 181 11.71 -1.86 -1.15
N ALA A 182 12.01 -1.63 0.12
CA ALA A 182 11.14 -0.82 0.99
C ALA A 182 11.53 0.65 0.89
N THR A 183 10.56 1.53 0.82
CA THR A 183 10.78 2.98 0.81
C THR A 183 9.64 3.71 1.48
N GLY A 184 9.89 4.94 1.93
CA GLY A 184 8.90 5.82 2.50
C GLY A 184 9.51 7.18 2.83
N ILE A 185 8.65 8.18 2.99
CA ILE A 185 9.06 9.56 3.24
C ILE A 185 8.64 9.98 4.66
N SER A 186 9.51 10.70 5.38
CA SER A 186 9.23 11.23 6.72
C SER A 186 8.83 10.11 7.69
N LYS A 187 7.63 10.14 8.29
CA LYS A 187 7.11 9.03 9.11
C LYS A 187 7.04 7.71 8.32
N GLY A 188 6.74 7.74 7.02
CA GLY A 188 6.83 6.56 6.16
C GLY A 188 8.25 6.02 6.05
N GLY A 189 9.26 6.90 5.96
CA GLY A 189 10.68 6.51 6.02
C GLY A 189 11.06 5.90 7.37
N GLN A 190 10.56 6.45 8.48
CA GLN A 190 10.71 5.84 9.80
C GLN A 190 10.05 4.45 9.86
N THR A 191 8.84 4.31 9.29
CA THR A 191 8.15 3.02 9.20
C THR A 191 8.98 2.00 8.41
N ALA A 192 9.64 2.41 7.30
CA ALA A 192 10.53 1.53 6.54
C ALA A 192 11.73 1.05 7.36
N LEU A 193 12.34 1.92 8.18
CA LEU A 193 13.44 1.55 9.06
C LEU A 193 12.99 0.59 10.18
N ILE A 194 11.85 0.87 10.80
CA ILE A 194 11.25 0.00 11.82
C ILE A 194 10.97 -1.37 11.21
N TYR A 195 10.31 -1.40 10.06
CA TYR A 195 10.03 -2.65 9.35
C TYR A 195 11.30 -3.45 9.06
N ARG A 196 12.36 -2.80 8.56
CA ARG A 196 13.65 -3.45 8.32
C ARG A 196 14.30 -4.00 9.59
N ALA A 197 14.13 -3.31 10.73
CA ALA A 197 14.68 -3.76 12.00
C ALA A 197 13.95 -5.01 12.54
N PHE A 198 12.63 -5.11 12.36
CA PHE A 198 11.85 -6.28 12.78
C PHE A 198 11.98 -7.46 11.80
N PHE A 199 12.03 -7.18 10.49
CA PHE A 199 12.02 -8.19 9.42
C PHE A 199 13.17 -7.93 8.42
N PRO A 200 14.41 -8.23 8.81
CA PRO A 200 15.60 -7.89 8.01
C PRO A 200 15.66 -8.59 6.65
N ASP A 201 15.02 -9.74 6.49
CA ASP A 201 15.09 -10.57 5.29
C ASP A 201 13.89 -10.37 4.33
N ASP A 202 12.90 -9.58 4.73
CA ASP A 202 11.71 -9.38 3.91
C ASP A 202 11.98 -8.58 2.64
N VAL A 203 12.91 -7.63 2.70
CA VAL A 203 13.27 -6.80 1.56
C VAL A 203 14.80 -6.77 1.37
N HIS A 204 15.24 -6.61 0.14
CA HIS A 204 16.66 -6.60 -0.20
C HIS A 204 17.31 -5.25 0.12
N ILE A 205 16.57 -4.15 -0.11
CA ILE A 205 17.03 -2.77 0.03
C ILE A 205 15.99 -1.98 0.81
N THR A 206 16.43 -1.04 1.64
CA THR A 206 15.57 -0.06 2.30
C THR A 206 16.10 1.33 1.99
N VAL A 207 15.23 2.19 1.45
CA VAL A 207 15.53 3.58 1.05
C VAL A 207 14.61 4.53 1.82
N PRO A 208 14.98 4.93 3.04
CA PRO A 208 14.17 5.83 3.85
C PRO A 208 14.50 7.29 3.52
N TYR A 209 13.52 8.03 2.99
CA TYR A 209 13.68 9.46 2.72
C TYR A 209 13.35 10.29 3.96
N VAL A 210 14.27 11.15 4.37
CA VAL A 210 14.12 12.09 5.50
C VAL A 210 13.42 11.47 6.71
N ALA A 211 13.81 10.25 7.04
CA ALA A 211 13.22 9.45 8.10
C ALA A 211 13.63 10.01 9.49
N PRO A 212 12.69 10.52 10.30
CA PRO A 212 13.05 11.06 11.60
C PRO A 212 13.31 9.93 12.59
N LEU A 213 14.43 10.04 13.34
CA LEU A 213 14.68 9.20 14.49
C LEU A 213 14.22 9.94 15.76
N CYS A 214 12.93 9.78 16.09
CA CYS A 214 12.33 10.40 17.28
C CYS A 214 12.63 9.57 18.53
N ARG A 215 13.08 10.21 19.61
CA ARG A 215 13.39 9.60 20.91
C ARG A 215 12.20 9.67 21.89
N GLY A 216 11.25 10.54 21.62
CA GLY A 216 10.06 10.76 22.43
C GLY A 216 9.23 11.90 21.88
N VAL A 217 8.15 12.24 22.55
CA VAL A 217 7.28 13.39 22.21
C VAL A 217 8.09 14.68 22.37
N GLU A 218 8.73 14.85 23.53
CA GLU A 218 9.68 15.91 23.81
C GLU A 218 11.09 15.36 23.58
N ASP A 219 11.59 15.51 22.36
CA ASP A 219 12.90 14.92 21.96
C ASP A 219 14.10 15.63 22.63
N GLY A 220 13.92 16.90 22.99
CA GLY A 220 14.97 17.71 23.64
C GLY A 220 16.10 18.18 22.72
N ARG A 221 16.10 17.83 21.43
CA ARG A 221 17.09 18.25 20.43
C ARG A 221 16.61 19.43 19.58
N HIS A 222 15.31 19.59 19.40
CA HIS A 222 14.72 20.62 18.54
C HIS A 222 14.83 22.00 19.15
N GLU A 223 14.51 22.16 20.44
CA GLU A 223 14.50 23.45 21.13
C GLU A 223 15.90 24.09 21.15
N PRO A 224 16.99 23.41 21.55
CA PRO A 224 18.33 23.95 21.47
C PRO A 224 18.77 24.32 20.04
N PHE A 225 18.39 23.51 19.05
CA PHE A 225 18.69 23.81 17.65
C PHE A 225 17.96 25.06 17.19
N LEU A 226 16.67 25.20 17.46
CA LEU A 226 15.86 26.36 17.10
C LEU A 226 16.36 27.61 17.83
N ALA A 227 16.71 27.49 19.11
CA ALA A 227 17.19 28.60 19.91
C ALA A 227 18.58 29.13 19.50
N ASN A 228 19.47 28.25 19.02
CA ASN A 228 20.87 28.60 18.85
C ASN A 228 21.38 28.59 17.41
N PHE A 229 20.79 27.74 16.53
CA PHE A 229 21.36 27.45 15.20
C PHE A 229 20.45 27.82 14.03
N ALA A 230 19.12 27.83 14.20
CA ALA A 230 18.18 28.11 13.12
C ALA A 230 18.17 29.61 12.75
N GLY A 231 18.77 29.96 11.61
CA GLY A 231 18.85 31.34 11.14
C GLY A 231 19.75 32.23 11.97
N THR A 232 19.56 33.56 11.88
CA THR A 232 20.30 34.53 12.68
C THR A 232 19.63 34.84 14.03
N PRO A 233 20.35 35.34 15.04
CA PRO A 233 19.72 35.76 16.31
C PRO A 233 18.56 36.73 16.13
N GLU A 234 18.69 37.70 15.21
CA GLU A 234 17.68 38.71 14.92
C GLU A 234 16.41 38.07 14.33
N LYS A 235 16.56 37.10 13.39
CA LYS A 235 15.42 36.37 12.81
C LYS A 235 14.71 35.54 13.87
N ARG A 236 15.45 34.86 14.75
CA ARG A 236 14.87 34.09 15.86
C ARG A 236 14.07 34.99 16.81
N ALA A 237 14.66 36.16 17.19
CA ALA A 237 13.97 37.15 18.03
C ALA A 237 12.69 37.69 17.35
N THR A 238 12.76 37.97 16.04
CA THR A 238 11.58 38.43 15.27
C THR A 238 10.47 37.41 15.30
N LEU A 239 10.75 36.13 15.04
CA LEU A 239 9.73 35.04 15.08
C LEU A 239 9.17 34.88 16.48
N LEU A 240 9.99 34.85 17.51
CA LEU A 240 9.56 34.75 18.90
C LEU A 240 8.63 35.91 19.30
N ASN A 241 9.01 37.14 18.94
CA ASN A 241 8.21 38.33 19.23
C ASN A 241 6.87 38.29 18.45
N PHE A 242 6.87 37.84 17.21
CA PHE A 242 5.64 37.63 16.43
C PHE A 242 4.71 36.62 17.13
N GLN A 243 5.23 35.47 17.54
CA GLN A 243 4.43 34.45 18.25
C GLN A 243 3.83 35.01 19.56
N LYS A 244 4.63 35.72 20.36
CA LYS A 244 4.16 36.38 21.58
C LYS A 244 3.07 37.41 21.30
N GLU A 245 3.21 38.19 20.23
CA GLU A 245 2.23 39.20 19.85
C GLU A 245 0.91 38.57 19.38
N VAL A 246 0.97 37.48 18.60
CA VAL A 246 -0.24 36.71 18.22
C VAL A 246 -0.97 36.19 19.46
N LEU A 247 -0.24 35.60 20.41
CA LEU A 247 -0.81 35.10 21.66
C LEU A 247 -1.44 36.23 22.50
N ARG A 248 -0.76 37.38 22.59
CA ARG A 248 -1.26 38.54 23.30
C ARG A 248 -2.54 39.08 22.67
N ARG A 249 -2.67 39.04 21.34
CA ARG A 249 -3.87 39.46 20.60
C ARG A 249 -4.91 38.35 20.42
N ARG A 250 -4.75 37.20 21.03
CA ARG A 250 -5.69 36.10 20.90
C ARG A 250 -7.17 36.49 21.07
N PRO A 251 -7.54 37.31 22.06
CA PRO A 251 -8.96 37.69 22.21
C PRO A 251 -9.57 38.41 20.99
N ALA A 252 -8.74 39.15 20.23
CA ALA A 252 -9.17 39.83 19.00
C ALA A 252 -9.07 38.90 17.76
N LEU A 253 -8.05 38.05 17.69
CA LEU A 253 -7.79 37.19 16.53
C LEU A 253 -8.65 35.91 16.48
N GLN A 254 -8.99 35.35 17.65
CA GLN A 254 -9.75 34.10 17.72
C GLN A 254 -11.11 34.19 17.01
N PRO A 255 -11.96 35.24 17.25
CA PRO A 255 -13.23 35.36 16.55
C PRO A 255 -13.08 35.47 15.03
N MET A 256 -12.03 36.15 14.55
CA MET A 256 -11.74 36.28 13.12
C MET A 256 -11.36 34.93 12.51
N PHE A 257 -10.53 34.14 13.22
CA PHE A 257 -10.12 32.79 12.82
C PHE A 257 -11.33 31.85 12.79
N ASP A 258 -12.19 31.89 13.82
CA ASP A 258 -13.39 31.04 13.89
C ASP A 258 -14.35 31.34 12.73
N ALA A 259 -14.54 32.64 12.40
CA ALA A 259 -15.36 33.09 11.28
C ALA A 259 -14.79 32.57 9.94
N LEU A 260 -13.46 32.64 9.72
CA LEU A 260 -12.80 32.10 8.55
C LEU A 260 -12.97 30.58 8.45
N CYS A 261 -12.82 29.88 9.57
CA CYS A 261 -13.00 28.43 9.60
C CYS A 261 -14.44 28.03 9.24
N ALA A 262 -15.42 28.75 9.76
CA ALA A 262 -16.84 28.56 9.44
C ALA A 262 -17.10 28.80 7.94
N GLU A 263 -16.57 29.89 7.37
CA GLU A 263 -16.68 30.21 5.94
C GLU A 263 -16.07 29.10 5.05
N LYS A 264 -14.92 28.56 5.44
CA LYS A 264 -14.21 27.52 4.67
C LYS A 264 -14.71 26.11 4.98
N GLY A 265 -15.63 25.92 5.91
CA GLY A 265 -16.13 24.61 6.32
C GLY A 265 -15.09 23.75 7.05
N TYR A 266 -14.05 24.34 7.63
CA TYR A 266 -13.06 23.64 8.45
C TYR A 266 -13.69 23.20 9.77
N LYS A 267 -13.47 21.93 10.12
CA LYS A 267 -13.93 21.36 11.39
C LYS A 267 -12.71 20.96 12.20
N PHE A 268 -12.73 21.34 13.46
CA PHE A 268 -11.74 20.92 14.46
C PHE A 268 -12.43 19.96 15.44
N ASN A 269 -11.78 18.83 15.70
CA ASN A 269 -12.23 17.84 16.67
C ASN A 269 -11.65 18.16 18.05
#